data_d9c4aab268ba50f27fa692f9e5642a2e
#
_entry.id   d9c4aab268ba50f27fa692f9e5642a2e
#
_cell.length_a   1.000
_cell.length_b   1.000
_cell.length_c   1.000
_cell.angle_alpha   90.00
_cell.angle_beta   90.00
_cell.angle_gamma   90.00
#
_symmetry.space_group_name_H-M   'P 1'
#
loop_
_entity.id
_entity.type
_entity.pdbx_description
1 polymer ?
#
loop_
_entity_poly.entity_id
_entity_poly.type
_entity_poly.pdbx_seq_one_letter_code
_entity_poly.pdbx_strand_id
1 'polypeptide(L)'
;MRLYHNPRCSKSRQALALLQERGIEVDVHRYLEEGILNEDLDLLAEMHGIVRSKEAGKAIMAELTSPEAVKNLLRTQPKLLERPVLVHDGKAVIGRPPEDILALLE
;
A
#
# COMPACT_ATOMS: atom_id res chain seq x y z
N MET A 1 2.32 10.42 -8.71
CA MET A 1 1.42 9.30 -8.40
C MET A 1 2.21 8.01 -8.39
N ARG A 2 2.07 7.25 -7.32
CA ARG A 2 2.86 6.02 -7.12
C ARG A 2 1.96 4.89 -6.70
N LEU A 3 2.09 3.73 -7.34
CA LEU A 3 1.35 2.53 -6.98
C LEU A 3 2.29 1.51 -6.35
N TYR A 4 2.04 1.19 -5.08
CA TYR A 4 2.73 0.09 -4.41
C TYR A 4 2.13 -1.20 -4.95
N HIS A 5 2.91 -1.91 -5.75
CA HIS A 5 2.45 -2.97 -6.62
C HIS A 5 3.12 -4.31 -6.33
N ASN A 6 2.29 -5.35 -6.27
CA ASN A 6 2.74 -6.74 -6.22
C ASN A 6 2.25 -7.44 -7.49
N PRO A 7 3.14 -7.77 -8.45
CA PRO A 7 2.71 -8.38 -9.71
C PRO A 7 2.08 -9.76 -9.57
N ARG A 8 2.25 -10.41 -8.43
CA ARG A 8 1.63 -11.72 -8.16
C ARG A 8 0.24 -11.60 -7.54
N CYS A 9 -0.17 -10.41 -7.13
CA CYS A 9 -1.46 -10.18 -6.50
C CYS A 9 -2.48 -9.76 -7.56
N SER A 10 -3.59 -10.52 -7.69
CA SER A 10 -4.62 -10.21 -8.70
C SER A 10 -5.25 -8.83 -8.49
N LYS A 11 -5.49 -8.43 -7.24
CA LYS A 11 -6.05 -7.10 -6.94
C LYS A 11 -5.10 -6.00 -7.38
N SER A 12 -3.80 -6.21 -7.17
CA SER A 12 -2.79 -5.25 -7.58
C SER A 12 -2.72 -5.12 -9.10
N ARG A 13 -2.78 -6.25 -9.82
CA ARG A 13 -2.80 -6.22 -11.29
C ARG A 13 -4.06 -5.54 -11.82
N GLN A 14 -5.21 -5.78 -11.19
CA GLN A 14 -6.47 -5.16 -11.60
C GLN A 14 -6.42 -3.64 -11.40
N ALA A 15 -5.86 -3.18 -10.29
CA ALA A 15 -5.72 -1.75 -10.03
C ALA A 15 -4.82 -1.08 -11.07
N LEU A 16 -3.70 -1.72 -11.39
CA LEU A 16 -2.79 -1.19 -12.41
C LEU A 16 -3.49 -1.10 -13.77
N ALA A 17 -4.25 -2.14 -14.13
CA ALA A 17 -5.00 -2.15 -15.39
C ALA A 17 -6.03 -1.03 -15.45
N LEU A 18 -6.72 -0.75 -14.34
CA LEU A 18 -7.67 0.37 -14.28
C LEU A 18 -7.01 1.72 -14.56
N LEU A 19 -5.83 1.93 -14.01
CA LEU A 19 -5.08 3.16 -14.24
C LEU A 19 -4.63 3.27 -15.70
N GLN A 20 -4.15 2.16 -16.26
CA GLN A 20 -3.71 2.11 -17.66
C GLN A 20 -4.86 2.35 -18.63
N GLU A 21 -6.02 1.75 -18.38
CA GLU A 21 -7.22 1.93 -19.20
C GLU A 21 -7.70 3.39 -19.24
N ARG A 22 -7.42 4.13 -18.18
CA ARG A 22 -7.78 5.56 -18.10
C ARG A 22 -6.68 6.46 -18.63
N GLY A 23 -5.60 5.90 -19.16
CA GLY A 23 -4.49 6.67 -19.69
C GLY A 23 -3.69 7.41 -18.63
N ILE A 24 -3.73 6.94 -17.40
CA ILE A 24 -3.04 7.58 -16.28
C ILE A 24 -1.66 6.98 -16.13
N GLU A 25 -0.64 7.83 -16.17
CA GLU A 25 0.72 7.42 -15.92
C GLU A 25 0.94 7.33 -14.40
N VAL A 26 1.51 6.22 -13.96
CA VAL A 26 1.79 5.99 -12.55
C VAL A 26 3.16 5.35 -12.40
N ASP A 27 3.89 5.76 -11.37
CA ASP A 27 5.13 5.11 -10.99
C ASP A 27 4.80 3.78 -10.33
N VAL A 28 5.15 2.69 -10.98
CA VAL A 28 4.92 1.35 -10.44
C VAL A 28 6.08 1.01 -9.50
N HIS A 29 5.78 0.98 -8.20
CA HIS A 29 6.79 0.71 -7.19
C HIS A 29 6.66 -0.71 -6.68
N ARG A 30 7.66 -1.55 -6.96
CA ARG A 30 7.69 -2.95 -6.54
C ARG A 30 8.27 -3.06 -5.14
N TYR A 31 7.43 -2.86 -4.14
CA TYR A 31 7.85 -2.73 -2.75
C TYR A 31 8.48 -4.00 -2.17
N LEU A 32 8.17 -5.18 -2.73
CA LEU A 32 8.80 -6.42 -2.27
C LEU A 32 10.29 -6.46 -2.60
N GLU A 33 10.71 -5.78 -3.66
CA GLU A 33 12.10 -5.70 -4.09
C GLU A 33 12.79 -4.45 -3.56
N GLU A 34 12.08 -3.33 -3.55
CA GLU A 34 12.66 -2.01 -3.29
C GLU A 34 12.34 -1.46 -1.90
N GLY A 35 11.44 -2.14 -1.17
CA GLY A 35 10.99 -1.66 0.14
C GLY A 35 9.97 -0.54 0.03
N ILE A 36 9.59 0.01 1.18
CA ILE A 36 8.66 1.12 1.25
C ILE A 36 9.47 2.41 1.36
N LEU A 37 9.11 3.41 0.56
CA LEU A 37 9.84 4.67 0.56
C LEU A 37 9.65 5.41 1.87
N ASN A 38 10.75 5.96 2.41
CA ASN A 38 10.71 6.72 3.66
C ASN A 38 9.72 7.86 3.61
N GLU A 39 9.61 8.53 2.45
CA GLU A 39 8.71 9.67 2.29
C GLU A 39 7.23 9.29 2.42
N ASP A 40 6.89 8.02 2.25
CA ASP A 40 5.52 7.55 2.34
C ASP A 40 5.18 6.90 3.69
N LEU A 41 6.18 6.58 4.50
CA LEU A 41 5.96 5.82 5.74
C LEU A 41 5.01 6.50 6.71
N ASP A 42 5.15 7.81 6.91
CA ASP A 42 4.27 8.53 7.84
C ASP A 42 2.81 8.46 7.39
N LEU A 43 2.58 8.66 6.10
CA LEU A 43 1.25 8.61 5.53
C LEU A 43 0.65 7.22 5.64
N LEU A 44 1.42 6.20 5.25
CA LEU A 44 0.94 4.82 5.25
C LEU A 44 0.67 4.30 6.67
N ALA A 45 1.51 4.69 7.63
CA ALA A 45 1.38 4.21 9.00
C ALA A 45 0.09 4.67 9.70
N GLU A 46 -0.54 5.72 9.20
CA GLU A 46 -1.79 6.23 9.76
C GLU A 46 -3.03 5.63 9.10
N MET A 47 -2.84 4.83 8.06
CA MET A 47 -3.96 4.24 7.33
C MET A 47 -4.53 3.02 8.05
N HIS A 48 -5.85 3.03 8.26
CA HIS A 48 -6.53 1.85 8.80
C HIS A 48 -6.41 0.69 7.80
N GLY A 49 -6.06 -0.49 8.31
CA GLY A 49 -5.98 -1.69 7.49
C GLY A 49 -4.73 -1.80 6.62
N ILE A 50 -3.72 -0.95 6.84
CA ILE A 50 -2.52 -0.95 6.00
C ILE A 50 -1.65 -2.19 6.19
N VAL A 51 -1.72 -2.85 7.34
CA VAL A 51 -0.96 -4.07 7.62
C VAL A 51 -1.83 -5.29 7.35
N ARG A 52 -1.27 -6.28 6.65
CA ARG A 52 -1.93 -7.54 6.37
C ARG A 52 -2.04 -8.37 7.66
N SER A 53 -3.16 -8.24 8.35
CA SER A 53 -3.35 -8.79 9.69
C SER A 53 -3.20 -10.31 9.76
N LYS A 54 -3.70 -11.03 8.75
CA LYS A 54 -3.61 -12.50 8.74
C LYS A 54 -2.17 -12.98 8.62
N GLU A 55 -1.39 -12.34 7.76
CA GLU A 55 0.02 -12.69 7.55
C GLU A 55 0.89 -12.26 8.71
N ALA A 56 0.57 -11.09 9.32
CA ALA A 56 1.32 -10.61 10.47
C ALA A 56 1.08 -11.48 11.71
N GLY A 57 -0.17 -11.90 11.93
CA GLY A 57 -0.55 -12.69 13.08
C GLY A 57 -0.89 -11.84 14.29
N LYS A 58 -1.58 -12.47 15.24
CA LYS A 58 -2.12 -11.75 16.41
C LYS A 58 -1.04 -11.11 17.28
N ALA A 59 0.09 -11.78 17.46
CA ALA A 59 1.16 -11.26 18.31
C ALA A 59 1.74 -9.96 17.76
N ILE A 60 2.03 -9.93 16.46
CA ILE A 60 2.55 -8.73 15.81
C ILE A 60 1.48 -7.62 15.83
N MET A 61 0.24 -7.96 15.48
CA MET A 61 -0.82 -6.95 15.45
C MET A 61 -1.05 -6.31 16.82
N ALA A 62 -0.90 -7.08 17.89
CA ALA A 62 -1.05 -6.56 19.26
C ALA A 62 0.03 -5.53 19.62
N GLU A 63 1.17 -5.58 18.97
CA GLU A 63 2.27 -4.64 19.21
C GLU A 63 2.12 -3.32 18.45
N LEU A 64 1.20 -3.26 17.48
CA LEU A 64 1.02 -2.08 16.63
C LEU A 64 0.11 -1.05 17.30
N THR A 65 0.60 -0.48 18.41
CA THR A 65 -0.18 0.44 19.24
C THR A 65 0.09 1.91 18.94
N SER A 66 0.98 2.19 17.98
CA SER A 66 1.32 3.56 17.59
C SER A 66 1.71 3.60 16.11
N PRO A 67 1.63 4.77 15.46
CA PRO A 67 2.13 4.92 14.10
C PRO A 67 3.60 4.55 13.96
N GLU A 68 4.41 4.85 14.98
CA GLU A 68 5.84 4.51 14.96
C GLU A 68 6.06 3.00 14.88
N ALA A 69 5.28 2.22 15.62
CA ALA A 69 5.35 0.77 15.57
C ALA A 69 4.99 0.25 14.17
N VAL A 70 3.97 0.82 13.54
CA VAL A 70 3.56 0.46 12.18
C VAL A 70 4.67 0.81 11.18
N LYS A 71 5.27 1.98 11.29
CA LYS A 71 6.38 2.39 10.42
C LYS A 71 7.54 1.42 10.51
N ASN A 72 7.92 1.04 11.72
CA ASN A 72 9.03 0.11 11.92
C ASN A 72 8.73 -1.26 11.32
N LEU A 73 7.50 -1.74 11.48
CA LEU A 73 7.09 -3.01 10.89
C LEU A 73 7.17 -2.96 9.37
N LEU A 74 6.60 -1.93 8.75
CA LEU A 74 6.59 -1.80 7.29
C LEU A 74 8.00 -1.62 6.73
N ARG A 75 8.87 -0.92 7.48
CA ARG A 75 10.26 -0.73 7.07
C ARG A 75 11.04 -2.03 7.06
N THR A 76 10.83 -2.88 8.06
CA THR A 76 11.57 -4.14 8.21
C THR A 76 10.93 -5.32 7.49
N GLN A 77 9.61 -5.29 7.31
CA GLN A 77 8.86 -6.37 6.67
C GLN A 77 7.87 -5.82 5.64
N PRO A 78 8.35 -5.31 4.50
CA PRO A 78 7.47 -4.73 3.46
C PRO A 78 6.38 -5.67 2.97
N LYS A 79 6.61 -6.99 3.03
CA LYS A 79 5.64 -8.01 2.62
C LYS A 79 4.33 -7.92 3.40
N LEU A 80 4.34 -7.27 4.57
CA LEU A 80 3.14 -7.12 5.40
C LEU A 80 2.31 -5.90 5.03
N LEU A 81 2.77 -5.11 4.06
CA LEU A 81 1.97 -4.01 3.52
C LEU A 81 0.75 -4.55 2.77
N GLU A 82 -0.42 -3.99 3.04
CA GLU A 82 -1.61 -4.26 2.22
C GLU A 82 -1.39 -3.73 0.80
N ARG A 83 -1.95 -4.37 -0.20
CA ARG A 83 -1.70 -4.02 -1.61
C ARG A 83 -2.97 -4.21 -2.44
N PRO A 84 -3.10 -3.46 -3.54
CA PRO A 84 -2.25 -2.34 -3.92
C PRO A 84 -2.55 -1.09 -3.08
N VAL A 85 -1.59 -0.17 -3.03
CA VAL A 85 -1.80 1.13 -2.40
C VAL A 85 -1.40 2.21 -3.41
N LEU A 86 -2.31 3.14 -3.67
CA LEU A 86 -2.02 4.28 -4.53
C LEU A 86 -1.74 5.50 -3.65
N VAL A 87 -0.61 6.15 -3.92
CA VAL A 87 -0.20 7.37 -3.22
C VAL A 87 -0.17 8.52 -4.21
N HIS A 88 -0.85 9.61 -3.88
CA HIS A 88 -0.90 10.80 -4.73
C HIS A 88 -1.21 12.04 -3.89
N ASP A 89 -0.40 13.09 -4.04
CA ASP A 89 -0.62 14.41 -3.40
C ASP A 89 -0.82 14.32 -1.89
N GLY A 90 0.00 13.54 -1.19
CA GLY A 90 -0.08 13.41 0.25
C GLY A 90 -1.26 12.62 0.75
N LYS A 91 -1.92 11.88 -0.15
CA LYS A 91 -3.04 11.01 0.18
C LYS A 91 -2.74 9.61 -0.31
N ALA A 92 -3.39 8.62 0.31
CA ALA A 92 -3.23 7.23 -0.08
C ALA A 92 -4.55 6.49 0.02
N VAL A 93 -4.70 5.44 -0.80
CA VAL A 93 -5.87 4.58 -0.76
C VAL A 93 -5.43 3.14 -1.02
N ILE A 94 -6.04 2.21 -0.29
CA ILE A 94 -5.86 0.78 -0.51
C ILE A 94 -6.84 0.34 -1.59
N GLY A 95 -6.36 -0.32 -2.62
CA GLY A 95 -7.19 -0.78 -3.75
C GLY A 95 -7.86 -2.13 -3.49
N ARG A 96 -8.72 -2.17 -2.50
CA ARG A 96 -9.50 -3.35 -2.16
C ARG A 96 -10.93 -2.97 -1.84
N PRO A 97 -11.83 -3.12 -2.79
CA PRO A 97 -11.61 -3.65 -4.15
C PRO A 97 -10.72 -2.71 -5.01
N PRO A 98 -10.20 -3.19 -6.14
CA PRO A 98 -9.26 -2.39 -6.94
C PRO A 98 -9.81 -1.03 -7.36
N GLU A 99 -11.11 -0.92 -7.57
CA GLU A 99 -11.79 0.31 -7.98
C GLU A 99 -11.64 1.44 -6.96
N ASP A 100 -11.32 1.10 -5.70
CA ASP A 100 -11.16 2.12 -4.65
C ASP A 100 -10.03 3.10 -4.95
N ILE A 101 -9.04 2.70 -5.78
CA ILE A 101 -7.96 3.62 -6.17
C ILE A 101 -8.48 4.82 -6.95
N LEU A 102 -9.63 4.69 -7.59
CA LEU A 102 -10.20 5.76 -8.40
C LEU A 102 -10.64 6.96 -7.54
N ALA A 103 -10.82 6.75 -6.24
CA ALA A 103 -11.20 7.83 -5.32
C ALA A 103 -10.17 8.96 -5.29
N LEU A 104 -8.89 8.65 -5.50
CA LEU A 104 -7.84 9.68 -5.53
C LEU A 104 -7.78 10.46 -6.83
N LEU A 105 -8.52 10.02 -7.84
CA LEU A 105 -8.52 10.65 -9.18
C LEU A 105 -9.64 11.66 -9.33
N GLU A 106 -10.51 11.75 -8.36
CA GLU A 106 -11.67 12.64 -8.40
C GLU A 106 -11.38 14.02 -7.83
#